data_91522fa95c79c459b0e0cb02f3752ea6
#
_entry.id   91522fa95c79c459b0e0cb02f3752ea6
#
_cell.length_a   1.000
_cell.length_b   1.000
_cell.length_c   1.000
_cell.angle_alpha   90.00
_cell.angle_beta   90.00
_cell.angle_gamma   90.00
#
_symmetry.space_group_name_H-M   'P 1'
#
loop_
_entity.id
_entity.type
_entity.pdbx_description
1 polymer ?
#
loop_
_entity_poly.entity_id
_entity_poly.type
_entity_poly.pdbx_seq_one_letter_code
_entity_poly.pdbx_strand_id
1 'polypeptide(L)'
;MKKIVKKPAAAKAKMLKIVKNDAWLEPYNDAIQGRHDAVLHKIDELTGGKTSLSDFADGHLYFGLHKTARQWVFREWAPNATKIYLVGDFNGWKESEKYRLCPVGDSGNWELKLPLKAMKHLDLYKMKVYWNGGCGERIPAWCQRVVQDESTKIFSAQVWDPEKPYVFSKRTFRPHRDPLLIYECHIGMGQDAEKVGSYNEFRENVLPRVVKEGYNCLQIMALQEHPYYG
;
A
#
# COMPACT_ATOMS: atom_id res chain seq x y z
N MET A 1 -40.07 -19.92 46.04
CA MET A 1 -40.06 -18.56 45.47
C MET A 1 -38.80 -18.38 44.63
N LYS A 2 -38.90 -18.43 43.31
CA LYS A 2 -37.77 -18.19 42.39
C LYS A 2 -37.57 -16.65 42.25
N LYS A 3 -36.40 -16.15 42.64
CA LYS A 3 -36.01 -14.75 42.41
C LYS A 3 -35.86 -14.50 40.88
N ILE A 4 -36.71 -13.66 40.33
CA ILE A 4 -36.59 -13.16 38.99
C ILE A 4 -35.41 -12.18 38.97
N VAL A 5 -34.30 -12.59 38.31
CA VAL A 5 -33.17 -11.69 38.05
C VAL A 5 -33.59 -10.76 36.95
N LYS A 6 -33.88 -9.49 37.25
CA LYS A 6 -34.09 -8.44 36.27
C LYS A 6 -32.81 -8.29 35.46
N LYS A 7 -32.91 -8.53 34.12
CA LYS A 7 -31.88 -8.10 33.17
C LYS A 7 -31.66 -6.58 33.33
N PRO A 8 -30.40 -6.11 33.40
CA PRO A 8 -30.14 -4.69 33.41
C PRO A 8 -30.71 -4.06 32.13
N ALA A 9 -31.41 -2.94 32.26
CA ALA A 9 -31.91 -2.16 31.16
C ALA A 9 -30.72 -1.74 30.28
N ALA A 10 -30.76 -2.09 28.99
CA ALA A 10 -29.76 -1.66 28.02
C ALA A 10 -29.67 -0.11 28.08
N ALA A 11 -28.52 0.43 28.39
CA ALA A 11 -28.28 1.86 28.29
C ALA A 11 -28.61 2.28 26.86
N LYS A 12 -29.52 3.28 26.71
CA LYS A 12 -29.88 3.82 25.38
C LYS A 12 -28.58 4.22 24.67
N ALA A 13 -28.25 3.53 23.59
CA ALA A 13 -27.08 3.85 22.78
C ALA A 13 -27.15 5.35 22.38
N LYS A 14 -26.06 6.06 22.59
CA LYS A 14 -25.98 7.51 22.30
C LYS A 14 -26.08 7.68 20.79
N MET A 15 -27.20 8.21 20.31
CA MET A 15 -27.46 8.45 18.89
C MET A 15 -26.26 9.14 18.21
N LEU A 16 -25.80 8.61 17.09
CA LEU A 16 -24.68 9.15 16.31
C LEU A 16 -24.99 10.56 15.78
N LYS A 17 -23.96 11.39 15.63
CA LYS A 17 -24.11 12.77 15.15
C LYS A 17 -24.80 12.85 13.79
N ILE A 18 -24.52 11.91 12.89
CA ILE A 18 -25.12 11.89 11.55
C ILE A 18 -26.66 11.81 11.63
N VAL A 19 -27.18 10.95 12.51
CA VAL A 19 -28.64 10.80 12.71
C VAL A 19 -29.22 12.02 13.41
N LYS A 20 -28.51 12.63 14.37
CA LYS A 20 -28.96 13.86 15.03
C LYS A 20 -29.06 15.08 14.11
N ASN A 21 -28.16 15.11 13.10
CA ASN A 21 -28.10 16.25 12.18
C ASN A 21 -29.05 16.10 10.99
N ASP A 22 -29.64 14.92 10.78
CA ASP A 22 -30.56 14.64 9.69
C ASP A 22 -31.72 13.76 10.17
N ALA A 23 -32.89 14.37 10.34
CA ALA A 23 -34.11 13.70 10.82
C ALA A 23 -34.60 12.57 9.89
N TRP A 24 -34.26 12.61 8.59
CA TRP A 24 -34.59 11.55 7.64
C TRP A 24 -33.86 10.24 7.92
N LEU A 25 -32.78 10.30 8.67
CA LEU A 25 -32.01 9.10 9.08
C LEU A 25 -32.53 8.46 10.38
N GLU A 26 -33.43 9.09 11.09
CA GLU A 26 -33.95 8.57 12.36
C GLU A 26 -34.60 7.18 12.24
N PRO A 27 -35.40 6.86 11.20
CA PRO A 27 -35.94 5.52 11.01
C PRO A 27 -34.87 4.45 10.78
N TYR A 28 -33.66 4.83 10.39
CA TYR A 28 -32.52 3.94 10.09
C TYR A 28 -31.47 3.92 11.19
N ASN A 29 -31.75 4.56 12.35
CA ASN A 29 -30.79 4.71 13.45
C ASN A 29 -30.15 3.37 13.86
N ASP A 30 -30.95 2.32 14.02
CA ASP A 30 -30.43 1.01 14.47
C ASP A 30 -29.50 0.36 13.43
N ALA A 31 -29.81 0.50 12.15
CA ALA A 31 -28.94 0.01 11.07
C ALA A 31 -27.63 0.80 11.00
N ILE A 32 -27.68 2.11 11.17
CA ILE A 32 -26.50 3.00 11.18
C ILE A 32 -25.63 2.70 12.41
N GLN A 33 -26.26 2.57 13.59
CA GLN A 33 -25.55 2.22 14.82
C GLN A 33 -24.90 0.83 14.70
N GLY A 34 -25.61 -0.17 14.17
CA GLY A 34 -25.08 -1.52 13.98
C GLY A 34 -23.86 -1.54 13.05
N ARG A 35 -23.85 -0.76 11.97
CA ARG A 35 -22.66 -0.61 11.09
C ARG A 35 -21.49 0.05 11.81
N HIS A 36 -21.76 1.11 12.57
CA HIS A 36 -20.75 1.78 13.36
C HIS A 36 -20.12 0.83 14.39
N ASP A 37 -20.96 0.09 15.11
CA ASP A 37 -20.49 -0.86 16.13
C ASP A 37 -19.70 -2.02 15.52
N ALA A 38 -20.09 -2.49 14.33
CA ALA A 38 -19.34 -3.50 13.59
C ALA A 38 -17.93 -3.03 13.20
N VAL A 39 -17.79 -1.74 12.81
CA VAL A 39 -16.46 -1.14 12.54
C VAL A 39 -15.62 -1.09 13.81
N LEU A 40 -16.18 -0.61 14.93
CA LEU A 40 -15.45 -0.55 16.19
C LEU A 40 -15.04 -1.92 16.69
N HIS A 41 -15.92 -2.91 16.57
CA HIS A 41 -15.61 -4.30 16.91
C HIS A 41 -14.46 -4.85 16.06
N LYS A 42 -14.48 -4.60 14.73
CA LYS A 42 -13.41 -5.04 13.85
C LYS A 42 -12.08 -4.35 14.17
N ILE A 43 -12.09 -3.08 14.52
CA ILE A 43 -10.89 -2.36 14.98
C ILE A 43 -10.32 -3.02 16.23
N ASP A 44 -11.18 -3.31 17.23
CA ASP A 44 -10.76 -3.97 18.47
C ASP A 44 -10.21 -5.38 18.21
N GLU A 45 -10.87 -6.17 17.36
CA GLU A 45 -10.39 -7.48 16.92
C GLU A 45 -8.99 -7.43 16.30
N LEU A 46 -8.75 -6.46 15.38
CA LEU A 46 -7.47 -6.32 14.67
C LEU A 46 -6.35 -5.83 15.59
N THR A 47 -6.65 -4.88 16.46
CA THR A 47 -5.64 -4.21 17.31
C THR A 47 -5.50 -4.84 18.69
N GLY A 48 -6.43 -5.74 19.08
CA GLY A 48 -6.55 -6.28 20.42
C GLY A 48 -6.82 -5.20 21.47
N GLY A 49 -7.33 -4.03 21.06
CA GLY A 49 -7.57 -2.86 21.92
C GLY A 49 -6.28 -2.21 22.48
N LYS A 50 -5.10 -2.59 21.95
CA LYS A 50 -3.79 -2.17 22.51
C LYS A 50 -3.08 -1.10 21.68
N THR A 51 -3.39 -1.03 20.40
CA THR A 51 -2.76 -0.10 19.44
C THR A 51 -3.83 0.64 18.66
N SER A 52 -3.47 1.75 18.01
CA SER A 52 -4.37 2.40 17.05
C SER A 52 -4.45 1.59 15.75
N LEU A 53 -5.52 1.78 14.96
CA LEU A 53 -5.62 1.17 13.64
C LEU A 53 -4.49 1.66 12.70
N SER A 54 -4.05 2.90 12.85
CA SER A 54 -2.91 3.44 12.10
C SER A 54 -1.60 2.73 12.44
N ASP A 55 -1.38 2.42 13.71
CA ASP A 55 -0.17 1.68 14.14
C ASP A 55 -0.24 0.20 13.74
N PHE A 56 -1.45 -0.37 13.66
CA PHE A 56 -1.65 -1.72 13.14
C PHE A 56 -1.38 -1.81 11.62
N ALA A 57 -1.68 -0.73 10.87
CA ALA A 57 -1.56 -0.69 9.42
C ALA A 57 -0.11 -0.41 8.95
N ASP A 58 0.86 -1.13 9.50
CA ASP A 58 2.31 -0.98 9.26
C ASP A 58 2.90 -2.08 8.37
N GLY A 59 2.07 -2.86 7.68
CA GLY A 59 2.49 -3.97 6.82
C GLY A 59 3.58 -3.59 5.80
N HIS A 60 3.59 -2.35 5.32
CA HIS A 60 4.62 -1.82 4.42
C HIS A 60 6.01 -1.69 5.08
N LEU A 61 6.10 -1.67 6.40
CA LEU A 61 7.36 -1.68 7.16
C LEU A 61 7.84 -3.11 7.46
N TYR A 62 6.96 -4.08 7.34
CA TYR A 62 7.24 -5.48 7.63
C TYR A 62 7.45 -6.32 6.36
N PHE A 63 6.51 -6.25 5.42
CA PHE A 63 6.54 -6.99 4.16
C PHE A 63 7.37 -6.28 3.08
N GLY A 64 7.78 -7.04 2.07
CA GLY A 64 8.63 -6.57 0.99
C GLY A 64 10.11 -6.72 1.29
N LEU A 65 10.95 -6.04 0.52
CA LEU A 65 12.40 -6.08 0.61
C LEU A 65 12.91 -4.86 1.41
N HIS A 66 13.52 -5.13 2.56
CA HIS A 66 14.07 -4.11 3.44
C HIS A 66 15.57 -4.29 3.64
N LYS A 67 16.32 -3.19 3.54
CA LYS A 67 17.73 -3.14 3.90
C LYS A 67 17.89 -2.72 5.35
N THR A 68 18.61 -3.53 6.12
CA THR A 68 19.03 -3.18 7.49
C THR A 68 20.53 -2.86 7.50
N ALA A 69 21.06 -2.44 8.64
CA ALA A 69 22.50 -2.20 8.77
C ALA A 69 23.38 -3.46 8.52
N ARG A 70 22.81 -4.66 8.59
CA ARG A 70 23.55 -5.91 8.54
C ARG A 70 23.19 -6.82 7.37
N GLN A 71 21.96 -6.71 6.84
CA GLN A 71 21.41 -7.66 5.88
C GLN A 71 20.22 -7.10 5.13
N TRP A 72 19.88 -7.73 4.01
CA TRP A 72 18.56 -7.64 3.39
C TRP A 72 17.62 -8.59 4.11
N VAL A 73 16.37 -8.15 4.31
CA VAL A 73 15.26 -8.97 4.81
C VAL A 73 14.12 -8.86 3.83
N PHE A 74 13.71 -9.98 3.27
CA PHE A 74 12.54 -10.04 2.40
C PHE A 74 11.44 -10.83 3.10
N ARG A 75 10.22 -10.31 3.10
CA ARG A 75 9.04 -10.98 3.66
C ARG A 75 7.86 -10.88 2.72
N GLU A 76 7.06 -11.95 2.68
CA GLU A 76 5.83 -12.01 1.91
C GLU A 76 4.78 -12.82 2.65
N TRP A 77 3.51 -12.47 2.43
CA TRP A 77 2.38 -13.25 2.91
C TRP A 77 1.81 -14.10 1.78
N ALA A 78 1.92 -15.41 1.90
CA ALA A 78 1.47 -16.37 0.92
C ALA A 78 0.98 -17.65 1.59
N PRO A 79 -0.20 -17.65 2.22
CA PRO A 79 -0.67 -18.74 3.07
C PRO A 79 -0.86 -20.07 2.34
N ASN A 80 -1.09 -20.04 1.01
CA ASN A 80 -1.26 -21.22 0.20
C ASN A 80 0.02 -21.67 -0.54
N ALA A 81 1.13 -20.97 -0.34
CA ALA A 81 2.39 -21.36 -0.93
C ALA A 81 2.99 -22.57 -0.22
N THR A 82 3.59 -23.49 -0.98
CA THR A 82 4.33 -24.63 -0.47
C THR A 82 5.84 -24.40 -0.50
N LYS A 83 6.29 -23.49 -1.39
CA LYS A 83 7.69 -23.14 -1.55
C LYS A 83 7.80 -21.81 -2.29
N ILE A 84 8.76 -20.96 -1.90
CA ILE A 84 9.01 -19.67 -2.54
C ILE A 84 10.51 -19.47 -2.69
N TYR A 85 10.95 -19.00 -3.88
CA TYR A 85 12.30 -18.54 -4.14
C TYR A 85 12.28 -17.09 -4.62
N LEU A 86 13.32 -16.32 -4.30
CA LEU A 86 13.64 -15.12 -5.06
C LEU A 86 14.49 -15.47 -6.27
N VAL A 87 14.11 -14.97 -7.42
CA VAL A 87 14.85 -15.07 -8.68
C VAL A 87 15.04 -13.66 -9.25
N GLY A 88 16.21 -13.40 -9.83
CA GLY A 88 16.54 -12.08 -10.34
C GLY A 88 17.97 -12.01 -10.86
N ASP A 89 18.41 -10.77 -11.15
CA ASP A 89 19.76 -10.51 -11.71
C ASP A 89 20.88 -11.05 -10.81
N PHE A 90 20.67 -11.01 -9.50
CA PHE A 90 21.64 -11.47 -8.49
C PHE A 90 21.89 -12.98 -8.48
N ASN A 91 21.08 -13.80 -9.14
CA ASN A 91 21.24 -15.25 -9.25
C ASN A 91 21.03 -15.79 -10.67
N GLY A 92 21.04 -14.91 -11.68
CA GLY A 92 20.82 -15.27 -13.08
C GLY A 92 19.42 -15.86 -13.34
N TRP A 93 18.42 -15.40 -12.59
CA TRP A 93 17.01 -15.81 -12.70
C TRP A 93 16.78 -17.31 -12.44
N LYS A 94 17.66 -17.95 -11.65
CA LYS A 94 17.62 -19.36 -11.33
C LYS A 94 17.24 -19.59 -9.86
N GLU A 95 16.46 -20.63 -9.63
CA GLU A 95 16.16 -21.08 -8.28
C GLU A 95 17.44 -21.59 -7.59
N SER A 96 17.61 -21.26 -6.33
CA SER A 96 18.72 -21.69 -5.50
C SER A 96 18.29 -21.72 -4.04
N GLU A 97 18.71 -22.72 -3.29
CA GLU A 97 18.42 -22.85 -1.86
C GLU A 97 18.89 -21.63 -1.04
N LYS A 98 19.93 -20.93 -1.50
CA LYS A 98 20.40 -19.68 -0.90
C LYS A 98 19.31 -18.59 -0.95
N TYR A 99 18.42 -18.60 -1.93
CA TYR A 99 17.37 -17.62 -2.15
C TYR A 99 15.97 -18.17 -1.88
N ARG A 100 15.89 -19.30 -1.18
CA ARG A 100 14.63 -19.88 -0.72
C ARG A 100 14.12 -19.17 0.52
N LEU A 101 12.85 -18.84 0.55
CA LEU A 101 12.16 -18.32 1.72
C LEU A 101 11.81 -19.46 2.68
N CYS A 102 11.85 -19.16 3.97
CA CYS A 102 11.38 -20.04 5.03
C CYS A 102 10.05 -19.53 5.60
N PRO A 103 9.10 -20.41 5.94
CA PRO A 103 7.88 -20.02 6.63
C PRO A 103 8.20 -19.47 8.02
N VAL A 104 7.41 -18.48 8.46
CA VAL A 104 7.51 -17.86 9.79
C VAL A 104 6.20 -18.09 10.53
N GLY A 105 6.20 -19.00 11.50
CA GLY A 105 4.99 -19.43 12.19
C GLY A 105 3.96 -20.05 11.23
N ASP A 106 2.68 -20.05 11.66
CA ASP A 106 1.58 -20.71 10.93
C ASP A 106 0.65 -19.72 10.21
N SER A 107 1.03 -18.44 10.17
CA SER A 107 0.19 -17.35 9.63
C SER A 107 0.27 -17.15 8.10
N GLY A 108 1.08 -17.99 7.42
CA GLY A 108 1.33 -17.86 5.99
C GLY A 108 2.41 -16.82 5.63
N ASN A 109 3.16 -16.35 6.62
CA ASN A 109 4.30 -15.46 6.42
C ASN A 109 5.54 -16.24 6.00
N TRP A 110 6.31 -15.67 5.09
CA TRP A 110 7.56 -16.19 4.58
C TRP A 110 8.66 -15.16 4.74
N GLU A 111 9.87 -15.61 5.08
CA GLU A 111 11.03 -14.72 5.29
C GLU A 111 12.28 -15.29 4.61
N LEU A 112 13.11 -14.37 4.08
CA LEU A 112 14.46 -14.64 3.62
C LEU A 112 15.39 -13.54 4.11
N LYS A 113 16.55 -13.93 4.66
CA LYS A 113 17.63 -13.03 5.06
C LYS A 113 18.84 -13.26 4.19
N LEU A 114 19.39 -12.19 3.62
CA LEU A 114 20.54 -12.24 2.73
C LEU A 114 21.62 -11.24 3.16
N PRO A 115 22.90 -11.55 2.97
CA PRO A 115 23.96 -10.57 3.23
C PRO A 115 23.82 -9.35 2.31
N LEU A 116 24.28 -8.17 2.73
CA LEU A 116 24.15 -6.92 1.99
C LEU A 116 24.69 -7.01 0.55
N LYS A 117 25.76 -7.76 0.34
CA LYS A 117 26.36 -7.97 -0.99
C LYS A 117 25.56 -8.87 -1.94
N ALA A 118 24.46 -9.47 -1.47
CA ALA A 118 23.66 -10.41 -2.27
C ALA A 118 22.80 -9.71 -3.32
N MET A 119 22.46 -8.46 -3.09
CA MET A 119 21.63 -7.63 -3.98
C MET A 119 22.22 -6.22 -4.04
N LYS A 120 22.00 -5.53 -5.14
CA LYS A 120 22.43 -4.14 -5.36
C LYS A 120 21.29 -3.31 -5.93
N HIS A 121 21.42 -1.99 -5.84
CA HIS A 121 20.50 -1.05 -6.42
C HIS A 121 20.25 -1.35 -7.91
N LEU A 122 18.98 -1.31 -8.33
CA LEU A 122 18.45 -1.59 -9.66
C LEU A 122 18.43 -3.07 -10.09
N ASP A 123 18.90 -4.03 -9.29
CA ASP A 123 18.67 -5.44 -9.62
C ASP A 123 17.18 -5.73 -9.79
N LEU A 124 16.81 -6.41 -10.87
CA LEU A 124 15.46 -6.87 -11.12
C LEU A 124 15.20 -8.20 -10.40
N TYR A 125 13.97 -8.40 -9.92
CA TYR A 125 13.63 -9.64 -9.24
C TYR A 125 12.14 -9.96 -9.27
N LYS A 126 11.83 -11.24 -9.03
CA LYS A 126 10.48 -11.77 -8.80
C LYS A 126 10.54 -12.86 -7.74
N MET A 127 9.37 -13.29 -7.29
CA MET A 127 9.20 -14.53 -6.56
C MET A 127 8.82 -15.66 -7.53
N LYS A 128 9.47 -16.82 -7.41
CA LYS A 128 8.97 -18.08 -7.94
C LYS A 128 8.19 -18.78 -6.84
N VAL A 129 6.87 -18.81 -6.97
CA VAL A 129 5.96 -19.34 -5.96
C VAL A 129 5.42 -20.68 -6.42
N TYR A 130 5.42 -21.64 -5.52
CA TYR A 130 4.83 -22.97 -5.69
C TYR A 130 3.61 -23.09 -4.76
N TRP A 131 2.57 -23.70 -5.26
CA TRP A 131 1.35 -24.03 -4.51
C TRP A 131 0.86 -25.42 -4.92
N ASN A 132 -0.16 -25.95 -4.23
CA ASN A 132 -0.73 -27.24 -4.59
C ASN A 132 -1.31 -27.18 -6.01
N GLY A 133 -0.76 -27.96 -6.93
CA GLY A 133 -1.18 -28.05 -8.32
C GLY A 133 -0.49 -27.09 -9.30
N GLY A 134 0.52 -26.29 -8.87
CA GLY A 134 1.20 -25.40 -9.81
C GLY A 134 2.34 -24.57 -9.26
N CYS A 135 2.91 -23.76 -10.15
CA CYS A 135 3.89 -22.72 -9.77
C CYS A 135 3.81 -21.56 -10.75
N GLY A 136 4.36 -20.44 -10.38
CA GLY A 136 4.45 -19.28 -11.26
C GLY A 136 5.32 -18.16 -10.68
N GLU A 137 5.73 -17.24 -11.55
CA GLU A 137 6.40 -16.04 -11.12
C GLU A 137 5.39 -14.98 -10.67
N ARG A 138 5.73 -14.25 -9.62
CA ARG A 138 4.92 -13.16 -9.06
C ARG A 138 5.81 -11.99 -8.70
N ILE A 139 5.30 -10.78 -8.95
CA ILE A 139 5.85 -9.56 -8.36
C ILE A 139 5.45 -9.56 -6.89
N PRO A 140 6.36 -9.30 -5.94
CA PRO A 140 6.00 -9.19 -4.53
C PRO A 140 4.94 -8.13 -4.29
N ALA A 141 3.96 -8.42 -3.44
CA ALA A 141 2.83 -7.51 -3.16
C ALA A 141 3.28 -6.16 -2.55
N TRP A 142 4.38 -6.17 -1.82
CA TRP A 142 4.94 -5.00 -1.13
C TRP A 142 6.26 -4.53 -1.75
N CYS A 143 6.46 -4.70 -3.06
CA CYS A 143 7.64 -4.15 -3.72
C CYS A 143 7.54 -2.62 -3.81
N GLN A 144 8.66 -1.93 -3.56
CA GLN A 144 8.71 -0.46 -3.55
C GLN A 144 8.80 0.13 -4.95
N ARG A 145 9.29 -0.63 -5.92
CA ARG A 145 9.47 -0.21 -7.30
C ARG A 145 9.19 -1.36 -8.26
N VAL A 146 8.41 -1.07 -9.28
CA VAL A 146 8.13 -1.96 -10.41
C VAL A 146 8.57 -1.27 -11.68
N VAL A 147 9.21 -2.02 -12.59
CA VAL A 147 9.61 -1.53 -13.90
C VAL A 147 9.16 -2.50 -14.97
N GLN A 148 8.85 -1.95 -16.14
CA GLN A 148 8.48 -2.73 -17.33
C GLN A 148 9.67 -2.81 -18.28
N ASP A 149 9.97 -3.98 -18.78
CA ASP A 149 10.96 -4.18 -19.83
C ASP A 149 10.43 -3.61 -21.17
N GLU A 150 11.22 -2.79 -21.83
CA GLU A 150 10.82 -2.08 -23.03
C GLU A 150 10.47 -3.00 -24.21
N SER A 151 11.15 -4.12 -24.34
CA SER A 151 11.00 -5.06 -25.46
C SER A 151 9.93 -6.11 -25.21
N THR A 152 9.96 -6.74 -24.03
CA THR A 152 9.07 -7.85 -23.69
C THR A 152 7.75 -7.38 -23.05
N LYS A 153 7.70 -6.12 -22.56
CA LYS A 153 6.60 -5.55 -21.79
C LYS A 153 6.29 -6.31 -20.48
N ILE A 154 7.24 -7.13 -20.03
CA ILE A 154 7.11 -7.87 -18.77
C ILE A 154 7.51 -6.97 -17.61
N PHE A 155 6.70 -6.98 -16.55
CA PHE A 155 6.99 -6.27 -15.32
C PHE A 155 7.86 -7.09 -14.37
N SER A 156 8.76 -6.41 -13.67
CA SER A 156 9.57 -6.98 -12.58
C SER A 156 9.65 -6.00 -11.42
N ALA A 157 9.76 -6.52 -10.21
CA ALA A 157 10.15 -5.71 -9.07
C ALA A 157 11.62 -5.29 -9.21
N GLN A 158 11.97 -4.14 -8.69
CA GLN A 158 13.33 -3.62 -8.73
C GLN A 158 13.83 -3.26 -7.34
N VAL A 159 15.06 -3.65 -7.00
CA VAL A 159 15.71 -3.27 -5.75
C VAL A 159 15.93 -1.75 -5.75
N TRP A 160 15.34 -1.06 -4.80
CA TRP A 160 15.44 0.39 -4.67
C TRP A 160 16.27 0.76 -3.44
N ASP A 161 17.54 1.03 -3.66
CA ASP A 161 18.54 1.41 -2.64
C ASP A 161 19.49 2.46 -3.23
N PRO A 162 18.99 3.66 -3.58
CA PRO A 162 19.82 4.69 -4.18
C PRO A 162 20.83 5.23 -3.16
N GLU A 163 22.04 5.54 -3.64
CA GLU A 163 23.09 6.16 -2.81
C GLU A 163 22.62 7.45 -2.15
N LYS A 164 21.81 8.23 -2.85
CA LYS A 164 21.19 9.46 -2.36
C LYS A 164 19.67 9.35 -2.41
N PRO A 165 19.03 8.86 -1.35
CA PRO A 165 17.57 8.77 -1.31
C PRO A 165 16.94 10.17 -1.37
N TYR A 166 15.78 10.28 -2.00
CA TYR A 166 15.03 11.53 -2.02
C TYR A 166 14.57 11.91 -0.61
N VAL A 167 14.79 13.16 -0.25
CA VAL A 167 14.34 13.73 1.02
C VAL A 167 13.39 14.90 0.72
N PHE A 168 12.19 14.84 1.25
CA PHE A 168 11.23 15.93 1.13
C PHE A 168 11.76 17.17 1.86
N SER A 169 11.82 18.31 1.17
CA SER A 169 12.25 19.59 1.74
C SER A 169 11.29 20.11 2.81
N LYS A 170 10.00 19.78 2.70
CA LYS A 170 8.97 20.12 3.68
C LYS A 170 8.37 18.85 4.25
N ARG A 171 8.56 18.62 5.54
CA ARG A 171 8.02 17.44 6.26
C ARG A 171 6.62 17.65 6.80
N THR A 172 6.17 18.90 6.91
CA THR A 172 4.84 19.25 7.43
C THR A 172 4.07 20.03 6.39
N PHE A 173 2.94 19.49 5.98
CA PHE A 173 1.96 20.20 5.17
C PHE A 173 0.98 20.91 6.11
N ARG A 174 0.75 22.21 5.85
CA ARG A 174 -0.34 22.98 6.48
C ARG A 174 -1.39 23.23 5.42
N PRO A 175 -2.59 22.65 5.53
CA PRO A 175 -3.66 22.88 4.56
C PRO A 175 -4.00 24.38 4.50
N HIS A 176 -4.26 24.86 3.30
CA HIS A 176 -4.81 26.21 3.11
C HIS A 176 -6.18 26.32 3.79
N ARG A 177 -6.47 27.51 4.32
CA ARG A 177 -7.80 27.83 4.88
C ARG A 177 -8.73 28.45 3.82
N ASP A 178 -8.19 28.85 2.69
CA ASP A 178 -8.92 29.41 1.56
C ASP A 178 -9.72 28.33 0.85
N PRO A 179 -10.78 28.71 0.14
CA PRO A 179 -11.53 27.78 -0.71
C PRO A 179 -10.59 27.05 -1.66
N LEU A 180 -10.81 25.74 -1.84
CA LEU A 180 -10.01 24.94 -2.75
C LEU A 180 -10.39 25.26 -4.20
N LEU A 181 -9.40 25.68 -4.99
CA LEU A 181 -9.47 25.76 -6.44
C LEU A 181 -8.68 24.56 -6.98
N ILE A 182 -9.44 23.53 -7.37
CA ILE A 182 -8.87 22.22 -7.69
C ILE A 182 -8.64 22.12 -9.20
N TYR A 183 -7.43 21.76 -9.61
CA TYR A 183 -7.12 21.36 -10.98
C TYR A 183 -6.96 19.84 -11.01
N GLU A 184 -7.87 19.16 -11.71
CA GLU A 184 -7.78 17.72 -11.94
C GLU A 184 -6.96 17.45 -13.20
N CYS A 185 -6.00 16.53 -13.11
CA CYS A 185 -5.06 16.27 -14.19
C CYS A 185 -4.53 14.83 -14.18
N HIS A 186 -3.98 14.44 -15.34
CA HIS A 186 -3.25 13.19 -15.53
C HIS A 186 -1.85 13.53 -16.04
N ILE A 187 -0.81 13.08 -15.35
CA ILE A 187 0.57 13.48 -15.66
C ILE A 187 0.95 13.12 -17.10
N GLY A 188 0.71 11.87 -17.50
CA GLY A 188 1.06 11.39 -18.83
C GLY A 188 0.28 12.04 -19.98
N MET A 189 -0.92 12.57 -19.71
CA MET A 189 -1.82 13.16 -20.71
C MET A 189 -1.90 14.69 -20.66
N GLY A 190 -1.22 15.32 -19.72
CA GLY A 190 -1.34 16.75 -19.44
C GLY A 190 -0.49 17.67 -20.31
N GLN A 191 -0.03 17.21 -21.47
CA GLN A 191 0.84 17.98 -22.39
C GLN A 191 0.38 17.88 -23.84
N ASP A 192 0.87 18.81 -24.69
CA ASP A 192 0.49 18.91 -26.10
C ASP A 192 1.27 17.94 -27.01
N ALA A 193 2.40 17.38 -26.55
CA ALA A 193 3.20 16.45 -27.33
C ALA A 193 2.49 15.09 -27.49
N GLU A 194 2.54 14.51 -28.70
CA GLU A 194 1.93 13.21 -29.02
C GLU A 194 2.71 12.03 -28.41
N LYS A 195 2.88 12.06 -27.10
CA LYS A 195 3.53 11.01 -26.29
C LYS A 195 3.01 11.03 -24.87
N VAL A 196 3.27 9.97 -24.11
CA VAL A 196 3.06 9.97 -22.66
C VAL A 196 4.07 10.92 -22.01
N GLY A 197 3.57 11.89 -21.24
CA GLY A 197 4.39 12.85 -20.52
C GLY A 197 5.10 12.24 -19.32
N SER A 198 6.34 12.66 -19.07
CA SER A 198 7.07 12.30 -17.85
C SER A 198 6.71 13.20 -16.67
N TYR A 199 6.99 12.74 -15.44
CA TYR A 199 6.84 13.56 -14.24
C TYR A 199 7.64 14.86 -14.29
N ASN A 200 8.82 14.84 -14.89
CA ASN A 200 9.66 16.04 -15.05
C ASN A 200 9.02 17.03 -16.01
N GLU A 201 8.52 16.58 -17.16
CA GLU A 201 7.83 17.45 -18.13
C GLU A 201 6.57 18.08 -17.52
N PHE A 202 5.80 17.32 -16.76
CA PHE A 202 4.65 17.86 -16.04
C PHE A 202 5.07 18.94 -15.04
N ARG A 203 6.08 18.68 -14.24
CA ARG A 203 6.61 19.62 -13.24
C ARG A 203 7.12 20.91 -13.88
N GLU A 204 7.77 20.82 -15.03
CA GLU A 204 8.45 21.94 -15.67
C GLU A 204 7.53 22.74 -16.59
N ASN A 205 6.62 22.08 -17.29
CA ASN A 205 5.81 22.70 -18.34
C ASN A 205 4.34 22.92 -17.94
N VAL A 206 3.74 22.03 -17.17
CA VAL A 206 2.31 22.06 -16.82
C VAL A 206 2.09 22.76 -15.48
N LEU A 207 2.78 22.30 -14.43
CA LEU A 207 2.58 22.81 -13.08
C LEU A 207 2.73 24.34 -12.95
N PRO A 208 3.71 25.02 -13.58
CA PRO A 208 3.80 26.47 -13.51
C PRO A 208 2.61 27.20 -14.12
N ARG A 209 2.00 26.64 -15.19
CA ARG A 209 0.77 27.19 -15.78
C ARG A 209 -0.41 27.08 -14.85
N VAL A 210 -0.61 25.90 -14.23
CA VAL A 210 -1.68 25.66 -13.26
C VAL A 210 -1.58 26.64 -12.08
N VAL A 211 -0.37 26.86 -11.56
CA VAL A 211 -0.13 27.84 -10.49
C VAL A 211 -0.44 29.26 -10.94
N LYS A 212 -0.03 29.65 -12.15
CA LYS A 212 -0.29 30.98 -12.73
C LYS A 212 -1.78 31.27 -12.90
N GLU A 213 -2.57 30.26 -13.22
CA GLU A 213 -4.03 30.36 -13.34
C GLU A 213 -4.75 30.46 -11.99
N GLY A 214 -4.03 30.36 -10.86
CA GLY A 214 -4.54 30.57 -9.53
C GLY A 214 -5.07 29.33 -8.82
N TYR A 215 -4.88 28.13 -9.37
CA TYR A 215 -5.23 26.90 -8.67
C TYR A 215 -4.32 26.67 -7.47
N ASN A 216 -4.90 26.23 -6.36
CA ASN A 216 -4.19 25.98 -5.11
C ASN A 216 -4.21 24.51 -4.66
N CYS A 217 -4.83 23.63 -5.44
CA CYS A 217 -4.90 22.19 -5.20
C CYS A 217 -4.80 21.43 -6.52
N LEU A 218 -4.04 20.33 -6.52
CA LEU A 218 -4.01 19.37 -7.63
C LEU A 218 -4.70 18.08 -7.22
N GLN A 219 -5.58 17.58 -8.07
CA GLN A 219 -6.11 16.22 -8.01
C GLN A 219 -5.49 15.43 -9.16
N ILE A 220 -4.49 14.58 -8.85
CA ILE A 220 -3.74 13.86 -9.86
C ILE A 220 -4.32 12.46 -10.01
N MET A 221 -4.81 12.13 -11.20
CA MET A 221 -5.26 10.80 -11.58
C MET A 221 -4.07 9.89 -11.89
N ALA A 222 -4.16 8.61 -11.50
CA ALA A 222 -3.18 7.57 -11.84
C ALA A 222 -1.72 8.02 -11.64
N LEU A 223 -1.42 8.59 -10.46
CA LEU A 223 -0.08 9.11 -10.14
C LEU A 223 0.99 8.00 -10.16
N GLN A 224 0.62 6.81 -9.71
CA GLN A 224 1.53 5.66 -9.71
C GLN A 224 1.74 5.15 -11.13
N GLU A 225 2.91 4.54 -11.37
CA GLU A 225 3.20 3.87 -12.64
C GLU A 225 2.14 2.80 -12.95
N HIS A 226 1.67 2.77 -14.20
CA HIS A 226 0.66 1.84 -14.68
C HIS A 226 0.92 1.48 -16.16
N PRO A 227 0.49 0.28 -16.61
CA PRO A 227 0.88 -0.24 -17.91
C PRO A 227 0.04 0.27 -19.10
N TYR A 228 -1.04 1.00 -18.84
CA TYR A 228 -2.03 1.31 -19.88
C TYR A 228 -2.35 2.80 -19.94
N TYR A 229 -2.15 3.39 -21.12
CA TYR A 229 -2.43 4.79 -21.44
C TYR A 229 -3.48 4.97 -22.57
N GLY A 230 -4.20 3.92 -22.87
CA GLY A 230 -5.25 3.93 -23.89
C GLY A 230 -6.60 4.45 -23.43
#